data_f962ba3c03527e3fda0689f31865723e
#
_entry.id   f962ba3c03527e3fda0689f31865723e
#
_cell.length_a   1.000
_cell.length_b   1.000
_cell.length_c   1.000
_cell.angle_alpha   90.00
_cell.angle_beta   90.00
_cell.angle_gamma   90.00
#
_symmetry.space_group_name_H-M   'P 1'
#
loop_
_entity.id
_entity.type
_entity.pdbx_description
1 polymer ?
#
loop_
_entity_poly.entity_id
_entity_poly.type
_entity_poly.pdbx_seq_one_letter_code
_entity_poly.pdbx_strand_id
1 'polypeptide(L)'
;GIYHQIQIDFTYHSNHMEGSCLSHEQTRFIFETNTIDVEGKVVKVDDIIETNNHFRCIDYVIDNAMDELSEEFILTLQKILKEGTEHAKNYGAGKYKTLPNVVGGIETAKPADVALEMKKLIAWYNSIKKVAFEDIVEFHYRFETIHPFQDGNGRIGRLIAFKQCLKNNYIPFYIDDANKWLYYRGLR
;
A
#
# COMPACT_ATOMS: atom_id res chain seq x y z
N GLY A 1 18.04 4.55 13.85
CA GLY A 1 17.83 3.20 14.41
C GLY A 1 17.19 2.28 13.39
N ILE A 2 17.03 0.99 13.72
CA ILE A 2 16.51 -0.03 12.78
C ILE A 2 15.12 0.31 12.26
N TYR A 3 14.25 0.84 13.09
CA TYR A 3 12.92 1.30 12.72
C TYR A 3 12.95 2.40 11.66
N HIS A 4 13.82 3.37 11.84
CA HIS A 4 14.05 4.46 10.90
C HIS A 4 14.44 3.93 9.50
N GLN A 5 15.37 2.96 9.47
CA GLN A 5 15.80 2.33 8.22
C GLN A 5 14.66 1.55 7.55
N ILE A 6 13.89 0.78 8.32
CA ILE A 6 12.74 0.02 7.79
C ILE A 6 11.71 0.95 7.13
N GLN A 7 11.41 2.12 7.71
CA GLN A 7 10.48 3.08 7.11
C GLN A 7 10.97 3.55 5.74
N ILE A 8 12.25 3.91 5.63
CA ILE A 8 12.85 4.39 4.38
C ILE A 8 12.84 3.27 3.33
N ASP A 9 13.35 2.09 3.68
CA ASP A 9 13.45 0.95 2.74
C ASP A 9 12.07 0.51 2.27
N PHE A 10 11.11 0.34 3.18
CA PHE A 10 9.75 -0.04 2.83
C PHE A 10 9.10 0.99 1.90
N THR A 11 9.21 2.29 2.21
CA THR A 11 8.64 3.35 1.37
C THR A 11 9.29 3.38 0.00
N TYR A 12 10.62 3.31 -0.06
CA TYR A 12 11.34 3.28 -1.32
C TYR A 12 10.90 2.11 -2.20
N HIS A 13 11.03 0.88 -1.71
CA HIS A 13 10.71 -0.31 -2.50
C HIS A 13 9.23 -0.37 -2.90
N SER A 14 8.33 -0.04 -1.99
CA SER A 14 6.89 -0.06 -2.24
C SER A 14 6.47 0.95 -3.31
N ASN A 15 7.01 2.17 -3.31
CA ASN A 15 6.73 3.16 -4.33
C ASN A 15 7.44 2.84 -5.66
N HIS A 16 8.69 2.35 -5.61
CA HIS A 16 9.45 2.00 -6.80
C HIS A 16 8.77 0.88 -7.60
N MET A 17 8.17 -0.11 -6.92
CA MET A 17 7.34 -1.16 -7.55
C MET A 17 6.15 -0.60 -8.31
N GLU A 18 5.60 0.53 -7.91
CA GLU A 18 4.46 1.21 -8.55
C GLU A 18 4.91 2.28 -9.56
N GLY A 19 6.19 2.31 -9.89
CA GLY A 19 6.74 3.16 -10.95
C GLY A 19 7.25 4.53 -10.51
N SER A 20 7.43 4.78 -9.21
CA SER A 20 8.12 5.98 -8.74
C SER A 20 9.57 5.99 -9.23
N CYS A 21 10.02 7.14 -9.72
CA CYS A 21 11.37 7.33 -10.22
C CYS A 21 12.32 7.91 -9.15
N LEU A 22 11.86 8.11 -7.91
CA LEU A 22 12.72 8.59 -6.83
C LEU A 22 13.75 7.54 -6.45
N SER A 23 14.99 7.99 -6.23
CA SER A 23 16.06 7.14 -5.70
C SER A 23 15.83 6.85 -4.21
N HIS A 24 16.54 5.84 -3.69
CA HIS A 24 16.55 5.54 -2.27
C HIS A 24 17.04 6.74 -1.44
N GLU A 25 18.06 7.45 -1.92
CA GLU A 25 18.61 8.64 -1.25
C GLU A 25 17.62 9.81 -1.25
N GLN A 26 16.92 10.04 -2.37
CA GLN A 26 15.84 11.04 -2.42
C GLN A 26 14.71 10.71 -1.46
N THR A 27 14.31 9.44 -1.37
CA THR A 27 13.32 8.96 -0.39
C THR A 27 13.78 9.24 1.04
N ARG A 28 15.06 8.98 1.34
CA ARG A 28 15.66 9.28 2.65
C ARG A 28 15.67 10.78 2.95
N PHE A 29 16.03 11.63 2.01
CA PHE A 29 16.02 13.09 2.21
C PHE A 29 14.60 13.62 2.48
N ILE A 30 13.58 13.12 1.77
CA ILE A 30 12.19 13.49 2.05
C ILE A 30 11.85 13.14 3.51
N PHE A 31 12.22 11.95 3.97
CA PHE A 31 11.93 11.50 5.33
C PHE A 31 12.68 12.28 6.40
N GLU A 32 14.00 12.44 6.23
CA GLU A 32 14.88 13.00 7.28
C GLU A 32 14.86 14.51 7.34
N THR A 33 14.72 15.19 6.19
CA THR A 33 14.94 16.64 6.09
C THR A 33 13.79 17.40 5.45
N ASN A 34 12.76 16.70 4.97
CA ASN A 34 11.66 17.27 4.21
C ASN A 34 12.15 18.06 2.97
N THR A 35 13.22 17.59 2.36
CA THR A 35 13.83 18.15 1.14
C THR A 35 14.04 17.10 0.08
N ILE A 36 14.30 17.52 -1.15
CA ILE A 36 14.67 16.65 -2.26
C ILE A 36 15.76 17.31 -3.10
N ASP A 37 16.78 16.52 -3.47
CA ASP A 37 17.77 16.89 -4.46
C ASP A 37 17.41 16.26 -5.82
N VAL A 38 17.20 17.08 -6.82
CA VAL A 38 16.81 16.64 -8.17
C VAL A 38 17.95 16.63 -9.18
N GLU A 39 19.12 17.19 -8.85
CA GLU A 39 20.32 17.21 -9.70
C GLU A 39 20.03 17.47 -11.19
N GLY A 40 19.14 18.40 -11.50
CA GLY A 40 18.71 18.72 -12.87
C GLY A 40 17.81 17.69 -13.55
N LYS A 41 17.33 16.66 -12.83
CA LYS A 41 16.35 15.67 -13.33
C LYS A 41 14.94 16.18 -13.18
N VAL A 42 14.06 15.76 -14.07
CA VAL A 42 12.61 15.98 -13.93
C VAL A 42 12.05 14.91 -13.03
N VAL A 43 11.41 15.31 -11.93
CA VAL A 43 10.73 14.44 -10.98
C VAL A 43 9.24 14.75 -10.99
N LYS A 44 8.40 13.72 -11.00
CA LYS A 44 6.96 13.91 -10.88
C LYS A 44 6.60 14.43 -9.50
N VAL A 45 5.79 15.47 -9.43
CA VAL A 45 5.32 16.02 -8.14
C VAL A 45 4.54 14.95 -7.35
N ASP A 46 3.74 14.14 -8.01
CA ASP A 46 3.00 13.06 -7.35
C ASP A 46 3.93 12.02 -6.71
N ASP A 47 5.09 11.70 -7.30
CA ASP A 47 6.06 10.79 -6.69
C ASP A 47 6.57 11.34 -5.34
N ILE A 48 6.80 12.66 -5.25
CA ILE A 48 7.22 13.31 -4.00
C ILE A 48 6.09 13.29 -2.97
N ILE A 49 4.88 13.68 -3.38
CA ILE A 49 3.69 13.71 -2.51
C ILE A 49 3.39 12.31 -1.99
N GLU A 50 3.34 11.30 -2.85
CA GLU A 50 3.04 9.92 -2.47
C GLU A 50 4.13 9.31 -1.59
N THR A 51 5.38 9.68 -1.78
CA THR A 51 6.47 9.26 -0.89
C THR A 51 6.29 9.81 0.51
N ASN A 52 6.03 11.10 0.64
CA ASN A 52 5.75 11.72 1.94
C ASN A 52 4.47 11.12 2.56
N ASN A 53 3.43 10.93 1.78
CA ASN A 53 2.18 10.31 2.24
C ASN A 53 2.37 8.86 2.66
N HIS A 54 3.26 8.10 2.03
CA HIS A 54 3.54 6.71 2.41
C HIS A 54 4.17 6.64 3.82
N PHE A 55 5.03 7.57 4.18
CA PHE A 55 5.52 7.67 5.56
C PHE A 55 4.38 7.93 6.55
N ARG A 56 3.47 8.85 6.23
CA ARG A 56 2.27 9.10 7.03
C ARG A 56 1.37 7.86 7.14
N CYS A 57 1.28 7.05 6.09
CA CYS A 57 0.58 5.76 6.12
C CYS A 57 1.24 4.79 7.10
N ILE A 58 2.59 4.71 7.14
CA ILE A 58 3.31 3.85 8.08
C ILE A 58 3.02 4.30 9.52
N ASP A 59 3.08 5.60 9.81
CA ASP A 59 2.75 6.12 11.15
C ASP A 59 1.31 5.75 11.53
N TYR A 60 0.34 5.94 10.64
CA TYR A 60 -1.06 5.55 10.86
C TYR A 60 -1.23 4.04 11.10
N VAL A 61 -0.49 3.20 10.36
CA VAL A 61 -0.48 1.75 10.57
C VAL A 61 0.03 1.40 11.96
N ILE A 62 1.09 2.04 12.42
CA ILE A 62 1.69 1.77 13.73
C ILE A 62 0.77 2.19 14.86
N ASP A 63 0.20 3.39 14.76
CA ASP A 63 -0.74 3.92 15.76
C ASP A 63 -1.99 3.04 15.92
N ASN A 64 -2.40 2.36 14.84
CA ASN A 64 -3.57 1.48 14.82
C ASN A 64 -3.20 -0.02 14.67
N ALA A 65 -1.95 -0.40 14.99
CA ALA A 65 -1.45 -1.74 14.70
C ALA A 65 -2.27 -2.84 15.38
N MET A 66 -2.74 -2.60 16.60
CA MET A 66 -3.46 -3.59 17.42
C MET A 66 -4.96 -3.63 17.15
N ASP A 67 -5.51 -2.66 16.43
CA ASP A 67 -6.93 -2.61 16.12
C ASP A 67 -7.34 -3.71 15.11
N GLU A 68 -8.61 -4.07 15.13
CA GLU A 68 -9.16 -4.97 14.11
C GLU A 68 -9.12 -4.32 12.72
N LEU A 69 -8.95 -5.15 11.70
CA LEU A 69 -8.99 -4.68 10.33
C LEU A 69 -10.41 -4.27 9.97
N SER A 70 -10.57 -3.04 9.50
CA SER A 70 -11.87 -2.48 9.12
C SER A 70 -11.83 -1.84 7.73
N GLU A 71 -12.99 -1.69 7.11
CA GLU A 71 -13.13 -0.94 5.87
C GLU A 71 -12.68 0.51 6.04
N GLU A 72 -13.06 1.14 7.16
CA GLU A 72 -12.67 2.52 7.49
C GLU A 72 -11.15 2.68 7.53
N PHE A 73 -10.44 1.74 8.17
CA PHE A 73 -8.98 1.73 8.20
C PHE A 73 -8.38 1.69 6.80
N ILE A 74 -8.87 0.79 5.93
CA ILE A 74 -8.38 0.62 4.56
C ILE A 74 -8.64 1.87 3.72
N LEU A 75 -9.84 2.44 3.80
CA LEU A 75 -10.20 3.67 3.09
C LEU A 75 -9.39 4.87 3.58
N THR A 76 -9.12 4.95 4.87
CA THR A 76 -8.28 6.01 5.46
C THR A 76 -6.83 5.91 4.98
N LEU A 77 -6.26 4.71 4.91
CA LEU A 77 -4.92 4.51 4.33
C LEU A 77 -4.85 5.04 2.89
N GLN A 78 -5.82 4.68 2.06
CA GLN A 78 -5.86 5.14 0.67
C GLN A 78 -6.05 6.65 0.58
N LYS A 79 -6.86 7.23 1.48
CA LYS A 79 -7.03 8.69 1.56
C LYS A 79 -5.70 9.38 1.88
N ILE A 80 -4.98 8.91 2.90
CA ILE A 80 -3.67 9.46 3.29
C ILE A 80 -2.69 9.34 2.12
N LEU A 81 -2.60 8.16 1.49
CA LEU A 81 -1.65 7.90 0.41
C LEU A 81 -1.86 8.84 -0.79
N LYS A 82 -3.10 9.10 -1.15
CA LYS A 82 -3.44 9.86 -2.37
C LYS A 82 -3.73 11.35 -2.13
N GLU A 83 -3.74 11.80 -0.88
CA GLU A 83 -4.02 13.20 -0.55
C GLU A 83 -3.06 14.16 -1.26
N GLY A 84 -3.60 15.16 -1.92
CA GLY A 84 -2.82 16.20 -2.63
C GLY A 84 -2.31 15.83 -4.01
N THR A 85 -2.49 14.59 -4.47
CA THR A 85 -2.06 14.13 -5.80
C THR A 85 -3.01 14.56 -6.92
N GLU A 86 -2.51 14.57 -8.15
CA GLU A 86 -3.33 14.76 -9.35
C GLU A 86 -4.38 13.66 -9.49
N HIS A 87 -4.03 12.42 -9.12
CA HIS A 87 -4.96 11.30 -9.09
C HIS A 87 -6.17 11.60 -8.18
N ALA A 88 -5.93 12.13 -6.98
CA ALA A 88 -7.01 12.46 -6.04
C ALA A 88 -7.95 13.54 -6.57
N LYS A 89 -7.46 14.49 -7.36
CA LYS A 89 -8.30 15.50 -8.03
C LYS A 89 -9.25 14.85 -9.04
N ASN A 90 -8.77 13.88 -9.80
CA ASN A 90 -9.53 13.24 -10.88
C ASN A 90 -10.48 12.16 -10.38
N TYR A 91 -10.06 11.33 -9.42
CA TYR A 91 -10.79 10.13 -9.00
C TYR A 91 -11.21 10.16 -7.52
N GLY A 92 -10.73 11.14 -6.75
CA GLY A 92 -10.91 11.24 -5.30
C GLY A 92 -9.94 10.33 -4.54
N ALA A 93 -9.94 10.48 -3.22
CA ALA A 93 -9.15 9.69 -2.29
C ALA A 93 -10.05 9.11 -1.20
N GLY A 94 -9.68 7.94 -0.65
CA GLY A 94 -10.44 7.28 0.41
C GLY A 94 -11.77 6.68 -0.06
N LYS A 95 -11.86 6.27 -1.31
CA LYS A 95 -13.06 5.62 -1.86
C LYS A 95 -12.68 4.56 -2.90
N TYR A 96 -13.55 3.59 -3.05
CA TYR A 96 -13.40 2.53 -4.05
C TYR A 96 -13.47 3.05 -5.47
N LYS A 97 -12.92 2.28 -6.40
CA LYS A 97 -12.91 2.57 -7.83
C LYS A 97 -14.32 2.69 -8.40
N THR A 98 -14.45 3.57 -9.38
CA THR A 98 -15.69 3.77 -10.15
C THR A 98 -15.55 3.29 -11.59
N LEU A 99 -14.31 3.10 -12.06
CA LEU A 99 -14.01 2.59 -13.39
C LEU A 99 -13.38 1.19 -13.29
N PRO A 100 -13.67 0.28 -14.23
CA PRO A 100 -12.99 -1.00 -14.31
C PRO A 100 -11.48 -0.81 -14.47
N ASN A 101 -10.71 -1.72 -13.90
CA ASN A 101 -9.28 -1.78 -14.10
C ASN A 101 -8.82 -3.21 -14.42
N VAL A 102 -7.64 -3.32 -15.01
CA VAL A 102 -7.01 -4.56 -15.43
C VAL A 102 -5.61 -4.60 -14.88
N VAL A 103 -5.18 -5.71 -14.31
CA VAL A 103 -3.85 -5.92 -13.78
C VAL A 103 -3.20 -7.11 -14.45
N GLY A 104 -2.05 -6.90 -15.10
CA GLY A 104 -1.34 -7.97 -15.80
C GLY A 104 -2.18 -8.69 -16.88
N GLY A 105 -3.15 -8.02 -17.48
CA GLY A 105 -4.07 -8.58 -18.48
C GLY A 105 -5.28 -9.31 -17.88
N ILE A 106 -5.43 -9.34 -16.54
CA ILE A 106 -6.55 -9.99 -15.86
C ILE A 106 -7.54 -8.91 -15.37
N GLU A 107 -8.82 -9.11 -15.66
CA GLU A 107 -9.88 -8.26 -15.11
C GLU A 107 -9.98 -8.44 -13.60
N THR A 108 -10.11 -7.34 -12.88
CA THR A 108 -10.32 -7.31 -11.43
C THR A 108 -11.82 -7.24 -11.11
N ALA A 109 -12.19 -7.20 -9.83
CA ALA A 109 -13.59 -7.07 -9.43
C ALA A 109 -14.24 -5.85 -10.12
N LYS A 110 -15.48 -6.00 -10.59
CA LYS A 110 -16.24 -4.88 -11.18
C LYS A 110 -16.50 -3.81 -10.11
N PRO A 111 -16.50 -2.53 -10.47
CA PRO A 111 -16.75 -1.44 -9.50
C PRO A 111 -17.99 -1.65 -8.63
N ALA A 112 -19.08 -2.17 -9.20
CA ALA A 112 -20.33 -2.43 -8.48
C ALA A 112 -20.21 -3.52 -7.39
N ASP A 113 -19.25 -4.44 -7.55
CA ASP A 113 -19.08 -5.60 -6.66
C ASP A 113 -18.03 -5.35 -5.56
N VAL A 114 -17.17 -4.33 -5.72
CA VAL A 114 -16.02 -4.06 -4.85
C VAL A 114 -16.41 -3.97 -3.37
N ALA A 115 -17.42 -3.19 -3.04
CA ALA A 115 -17.83 -2.99 -1.65
C ALA A 115 -18.26 -4.30 -0.97
N LEU A 116 -18.99 -5.15 -1.70
CA LEU A 116 -19.42 -6.45 -1.20
C LEU A 116 -18.25 -7.41 -1.05
N GLU A 117 -17.35 -7.46 -2.02
CA GLU A 117 -16.18 -8.35 -1.98
C GLU A 117 -15.20 -7.93 -0.87
N MET A 118 -14.98 -6.63 -0.67
CA MET A 118 -14.16 -6.13 0.45
C MET A 118 -14.79 -6.45 1.80
N LYS A 119 -16.11 -6.29 1.95
CA LYS A 119 -16.82 -6.67 3.18
C LYS A 119 -16.66 -8.16 3.49
N LYS A 120 -16.80 -9.03 2.49
CA LYS A 120 -16.58 -10.49 2.65
C LYS A 120 -15.13 -10.80 3.04
N LEU A 121 -14.16 -10.17 2.39
CA LEU A 121 -12.74 -10.37 2.67
C LEU A 121 -12.38 -9.99 4.10
N ILE A 122 -12.81 -8.81 4.55
CA ILE A 122 -12.57 -8.33 5.92
C ILE A 122 -13.25 -9.25 6.94
N ALA A 123 -14.52 -9.64 6.71
CA ALA A 123 -15.26 -10.53 7.59
C ALA A 123 -14.60 -11.92 7.70
N TRP A 124 -14.14 -12.48 6.57
CA TRP A 124 -13.38 -13.73 6.57
C TRP A 124 -12.12 -13.61 7.43
N TYR A 125 -11.31 -12.59 7.21
CA TYR A 125 -10.06 -12.42 7.93
C TYR A 125 -10.28 -12.24 9.44
N ASN A 126 -11.24 -11.40 9.83
CA ASN A 126 -11.57 -11.16 11.23
C ASN A 126 -12.23 -12.37 11.93
N SER A 127 -12.71 -13.37 11.19
CA SER A 127 -13.23 -14.62 11.75
C SER A 127 -12.13 -15.60 12.20
N ILE A 128 -10.89 -15.38 11.79
CA ILE A 128 -9.75 -16.25 12.10
C ILE A 128 -9.32 -16.04 13.56
N LYS A 129 -9.46 -17.05 14.39
CA LYS A 129 -9.15 -16.96 15.82
C LYS A 129 -7.65 -16.83 16.12
N LYS A 130 -6.82 -17.50 15.33
CA LYS A 130 -5.35 -17.47 15.42
C LYS A 130 -4.80 -17.33 14.02
N VAL A 131 -4.43 -16.10 13.68
CA VAL A 131 -3.92 -15.75 12.36
C VAL A 131 -2.53 -16.35 12.16
N ALA A 132 -2.37 -17.18 11.13
CA ALA A 132 -1.09 -17.65 10.64
C ALA A 132 -0.50 -16.66 9.62
N PHE A 133 0.79 -16.79 9.33
CA PHE A 133 1.43 -15.94 8.31
C PHE A 133 0.78 -16.13 6.93
N GLU A 134 0.41 -17.34 6.60
CA GLU A 134 -0.29 -17.71 5.37
C GLU A 134 -1.64 -17.00 5.21
N ASP A 135 -2.35 -16.74 6.32
CA ASP A 135 -3.61 -15.99 6.29
C ASP A 135 -3.39 -14.52 5.91
N ILE A 136 -2.26 -13.94 6.34
CA ILE A 136 -1.87 -12.57 5.95
C ILE A 136 -1.56 -12.52 4.45
N VAL A 137 -0.83 -13.51 3.94
CA VAL A 137 -0.51 -13.63 2.51
C VAL A 137 -1.78 -13.85 1.69
N GLU A 138 -2.68 -14.72 2.15
CA GLU A 138 -3.97 -14.98 1.49
C GLU A 138 -4.86 -13.73 1.45
N PHE A 139 -4.92 -12.97 2.56
CA PHE A 139 -5.63 -11.69 2.56
C PHE A 139 -5.06 -10.75 1.49
N HIS A 140 -3.73 -10.62 1.45
CA HIS A 140 -3.05 -9.76 0.48
C HIS A 140 -3.36 -10.19 -0.96
N TYR A 141 -3.28 -11.49 -1.26
CA TYR A 141 -3.61 -12.03 -2.58
C TYR A 141 -5.05 -11.71 -3.00
N ARG A 142 -6.03 -11.94 -2.11
CA ARG A 142 -7.43 -11.64 -2.40
C ARG A 142 -7.69 -10.15 -2.55
N PHE A 143 -7.03 -9.32 -1.75
CA PHE A 143 -7.09 -7.86 -1.87
C PHE A 143 -6.59 -7.39 -3.24
N GLU A 144 -5.44 -7.92 -3.69
CA GLU A 144 -4.88 -7.61 -5.01
C GLU A 144 -5.78 -8.13 -6.15
N THR A 145 -6.47 -9.26 -5.96
CA THR A 145 -7.44 -9.80 -6.93
C THR A 145 -8.67 -8.90 -7.04
N ILE A 146 -9.21 -8.41 -5.92
CA ILE A 146 -10.33 -7.45 -5.92
C ILE A 146 -9.90 -6.13 -6.55
N HIS A 147 -8.69 -5.68 -6.23
CA HIS A 147 -8.10 -4.41 -6.71
C HIS A 147 -9.04 -3.23 -6.49
N PRO A 148 -9.37 -2.91 -5.22
CA PRO A 148 -10.55 -2.11 -4.88
C PRO A 148 -10.45 -0.64 -5.26
N PHE A 149 -9.25 -0.11 -5.47
CA PHE A 149 -9.02 1.31 -5.75
C PHE A 149 -8.69 1.56 -7.21
N GLN A 150 -8.89 2.81 -7.64
CA GLN A 150 -8.49 3.23 -8.98
C GLN A 150 -6.96 3.23 -9.11
N ASP A 151 -6.24 3.50 -8.01
CA ASP A 151 -4.78 3.46 -7.90
C ASP A 151 -4.36 3.28 -6.44
N GLY A 152 -3.12 2.81 -6.22
CA GLY A 152 -2.52 2.61 -4.90
C GLY A 152 -2.79 1.24 -4.28
N ASN A 153 -3.42 0.30 -4.99
CA ASN A 153 -3.76 -1.01 -4.44
C ASN A 153 -2.55 -1.77 -3.89
N GLY A 154 -1.48 -1.91 -4.66
CA GLY A 154 -0.28 -2.61 -4.22
C GLY A 154 0.33 -2.01 -2.95
N ARG A 155 0.43 -0.69 -2.88
CA ARG A 155 0.94 0.01 -1.68
C ARG A 155 0.05 -0.22 -0.47
N ILE A 156 -1.27 -0.06 -0.63
CA ILE A 156 -2.24 -0.31 0.46
C ILE A 156 -2.22 -1.77 0.90
N GLY A 157 -2.20 -2.72 -0.04
CA GLY A 157 -2.10 -4.15 0.26
C GLY A 157 -0.86 -4.50 1.08
N ARG A 158 0.31 -3.95 0.72
CA ARG A 158 1.57 -4.15 1.46
C ARG A 158 1.54 -3.49 2.85
N LEU A 159 0.93 -2.30 2.98
CA LEU A 159 0.74 -1.63 4.28
C LEU A 159 -0.20 -2.42 5.20
N ILE A 160 -1.26 -3.02 4.67
CA ILE A 160 -2.15 -3.91 5.43
C ILE A 160 -1.39 -5.15 5.90
N ALA A 161 -0.59 -5.78 5.02
CA ALA A 161 0.23 -6.92 5.40
C ALA A 161 1.22 -6.56 6.52
N PHE A 162 1.86 -5.39 6.44
CA PHE A 162 2.74 -4.87 7.48
C PHE A 162 1.99 -4.72 8.82
N LYS A 163 0.80 -4.10 8.83
CA LYS A 163 -0.06 -4.00 10.01
C LYS A 163 -0.37 -5.36 10.62
N GLN A 164 -0.78 -6.32 9.78
CA GLN A 164 -1.18 -7.64 10.27
C GLN A 164 0.00 -8.45 10.81
N CYS A 165 1.20 -8.26 10.28
CA CYS A 165 2.41 -8.80 10.87
C CYS A 165 2.63 -8.26 12.28
N LEU A 166 2.53 -6.93 12.47
CA LEU A 166 2.68 -6.32 13.80
C LEU A 166 1.64 -6.86 14.78
N LYS A 167 0.36 -6.88 14.40
CA LYS A 167 -0.75 -7.34 15.25
C LYS A 167 -0.57 -8.78 15.74
N ASN A 168 -0.02 -9.64 14.89
CA ASN A 168 0.09 -11.08 15.14
C ASN A 168 1.50 -11.53 15.54
N ASN A 169 2.38 -10.59 15.95
CA ASN A 169 3.75 -10.84 16.39
C ASN A 169 4.64 -11.52 15.33
N TYR A 170 4.39 -11.26 14.06
CA TYR A 170 5.31 -11.59 12.98
C TYR A 170 6.24 -10.41 12.71
N ILE A 171 7.46 -10.70 12.25
CA ILE A 171 8.38 -9.67 11.78
C ILE A 171 7.83 -9.09 10.49
N PRO A 172 7.54 -7.77 10.41
CA PRO A 172 7.14 -7.15 9.17
C PRO A 172 8.22 -7.28 8.11
N PHE A 173 7.80 -7.46 6.88
CA PHE A 173 8.67 -7.58 5.73
C PHE A 173 8.30 -6.55 4.66
N TYR A 174 9.23 -6.25 3.79
CA TYR A 174 8.99 -5.54 2.54
C TYR A 174 9.54 -6.37 1.38
N ILE A 175 9.02 -6.10 0.20
CA ILE A 175 9.45 -6.77 -1.02
C ILE A 175 10.51 -5.88 -1.67
N ASP A 176 11.72 -6.42 -1.79
CA ASP A 176 12.81 -5.77 -2.50
C ASP A 176 12.47 -5.69 -4.00
N ASP A 177 12.69 -4.52 -4.61
CA ASP A 177 12.47 -4.30 -6.03
C ASP A 177 13.21 -5.30 -6.93
N ALA A 178 14.39 -5.77 -6.52
CA ALA A 178 15.13 -6.81 -7.24
C ALA A 178 14.36 -8.15 -7.33
N ASN A 179 13.49 -8.43 -6.36
CA ASN A 179 12.70 -9.65 -6.27
C ASN A 179 11.23 -9.47 -6.65
N LYS A 180 10.83 -8.29 -7.13
CA LYS A 180 9.43 -7.98 -7.47
C LYS A 180 8.80 -8.94 -8.47
N TRP A 181 9.58 -9.55 -9.36
CA TRP A 181 9.08 -10.53 -10.33
C TRP A 181 8.56 -11.81 -9.68
N LEU A 182 9.18 -12.26 -8.57
CA LEU A 182 8.69 -13.40 -7.77
C LEU A 182 7.35 -13.05 -7.10
N TYR A 183 7.26 -11.87 -6.54
CA TYR A 183 6.04 -11.35 -5.94
C TYR A 183 4.89 -11.29 -6.94
N TYR A 184 5.09 -10.66 -8.09
CA TYR A 184 4.05 -10.58 -9.13
C TYR A 184 3.68 -11.95 -9.70
N ARG A 185 4.61 -12.91 -9.76
CA ARG A 185 4.30 -14.28 -10.15
C ARG A 185 3.42 -14.99 -9.13
N GLY A 186 3.60 -14.71 -7.85
CA GLY A 186 2.76 -15.26 -6.78
C GLY A 186 1.34 -14.69 -6.73
N LEU A 187 1.11 -13.52 -7.34
CA LEU A 187 -0.20 -12.87 -7.46
C LEU A 187 -0.98 -13.28 -8.73
N ARG A 188 -0.46 -14.16 -9.55
CA ARG A 188 -1.10 -14.70 -10.76
C ARG A 188 -1.60 -16.13 -10.51
#